data_db69f55249accbe3797cb47f7139f322
#
_entry.id   db69f55249accbe3797cb47f7139f322
#
_cell.length_a   1.000
_cell.length_b   1.000
_cell.length_c   1.000
_cell.angle_alpha   90.00
_cell.angle_beta   90.00
_cell.angle_gamma   90.00
#
_symmetry.space_group_name_H-M   'P 1'
#
loop_
_entity.id
_entity.type
_entity.pdbx_description
1 polymer ?
#
loop_
_entity_poly.entity_id
_entity_poly.type
_entity_poly.pdbx_seq_one_letter_code
_entity_poly.pdbx_strand_id
1 'polypeptide(L)'
;VMYLLSFTGVWVSLRKLREAFHNRKMAIGVFAFAGLCFFGTLMLVENSTELLAQTVLPVREPCMAWGKNNPVGEAKGIYPGRVVWTHAPGAATWEKGDGFWFEDRWNNQADADWLLNQSLLSLTGEKKEKVAWKSLFLYFNQQHGRGKRGYKKGERIAIKINQNNTFSHEDCEQLNASPHLTLALLRSLVNDGGVPQEQITVFDASRFITKALYDKCHAEFPGVVYLDNEGGNGRTQSTYTADAIPYSADNGRLARGLANCAIEADYLINMALLKGHGGQGGTLCAQN
;
A
#
# COMPACT_ATOMS: atom_id res chain seq x y z
N VAL A 1 -6.20 19.38 -8.03
CA VAL A 1 -6.85 20.57 -8.61
C VAL A 1 -6.25 20.74 -10.00
N MET A 2 -7.03 20.37 -11.01
CA MET A 2 -6.68 20.60 -12.41
C MET A 2 -6.88 22.09 -12.70
N TYR A 3 -5.81 22.82 -12.96
CA TYR A 3 -5.91 24.15 -13.53
C TYR A 3 -6.10 24.00 -15.03
N LEU A 4 -7.32 24.21 -15.52
CA LEU A 4 -7.59 24.48 -16.92
C LEU A 4 -7.09 25.90 -17.21
N LEU A 5 -5.92 26.01 -17.80
CA LEU A 5 -5.53 27.26 -18.48
C LEU A 5 -6.34 27.33 -19.77
N SER A 6 -7.41 28.15 -19.74
CA SER A 6 -8.13 28.53 -20.94
C SER A 6 -7.21 29.41 -21.75
N PHE A 7 -6.67 28.90 -22.86
CA PHE A 7 -6.09 29.72 -23.90
C PHE A 7 -7.23 30.43 -24.61
N THR A 8 -7.62 31.60 -24.11
CA THR A 8 -8.45 32.54 -24.88
C THR A 8 -7.55 33.26 -25.87
N GLY A 9 -7.67 32.82 -27.12
CA GLY A 9 -7.67 33.74 -28.21
C GLY A 9 -6.34 34.27 -28.73
N VAL A 10 -5.62 33.50 -29.52
CA VAL A 10 -5.10 34.01 -30.80
C VAL A 10 -5.25 32.91 -31.84
N TRP A 11 -6.42 32.83 -32.43
CA TRP A 11 -6.59 32.15 -33.71
C TRP A 11 -5.94 33.05 -34.78
N VAL A 12 -4.63 32.94 -34.97
CA VAL A 12 -3.97 33.44 -36.14
C VAL A 12 -4.28 32.46 -37.26
N SER A 13 -5.16 32.81 -38.16
CA SER A 13 -5.46 32.03 -39.35
C SER A 13 -4.15 31.62 -40.02
N LEU A 14 -4.00 30.33 -40.34
CA LEU A 14 -2.86 29.78 -41.10
C LEU A 14 -2.56 30.58 -42.40
N ARG A 15 -3.56 31.26 -42.93
CA ARG A 15 -3.45 32.15 -44.07
C ARG A 15 -2.63 33.41 -43.73
N LYS A 16 -2.82 34.01 -42.56
CA LYS A 16 -2.03 35.18 -42.09
C LYS A 16 -0.59 34.80 -41.71
N LEU A 17 -0.36 33.61 -41.21
CA LEU A 17 0.97 33.07 -40.98
C LEU A 17 1.74 32.91 -42.32
N ARG A 18 1.08 32.39 -43.34
CA ARG A 18 1.68 32.22 -44.68
C ARG A 18 2.04 33.57 -45.34
N GLU A 19 1.23 34.61 -45.15
CA GLU A 19 1.50 35.98 -45.62
C GLU A 19 2.63 36.65 -44.81
N ALA A 20 2.75 36.38 -43.50
CA ALA A 20 3.83 36.90 -42.66
C ALA A 20 5.20 36.29 -43.02
N PHE A 21 5.24 35.04 -43.47
CA PHE A 21 6.48 34.38 -43.91
C PHE A 21 7.02 34.96 -45.24
N HIS A 22 6.20 35.65 -46.00
CA HIS A 22 6.62 36.29 -47.25
C HIS A 22 7.31 37.65 -47.03
N ASN A 23 7.15 38.25 -45.83
CA ASN A 23 7.77 39.53 -45.47
C ASN A 23 8.79 39.30 -44.33
N ARG A 24 10.09 39.24 -44.70
CA ARG A 24 11.20 38.96 -43.76
C ARG A 24 11.21 39.85 -42.51
N LYS A 25 10.80 41.13 -42.64
CA LYS A 25 10.75 42.02 -41.48
C LYS A 25 9.64 41.69 -40.50
N MET A 26 8.48 41.22 -40.98
CA MET A 26 7.38 40.79 -40.14
C MET A 26 7.64 39.43 -39.51
N ALA A 27 8.29 38.50 -40.21
CA ALA A 27 8.69 37.22 -39.65
C ALA A 27 9.65 37.38 -38.48
N ILE A 28 10.64 38.27 -38.58
CA ILE A 28 11.57 38.56 -37.47
C ILE A 28 10.82 39.15 -36.27
N GLY A 29 9.84 40.02 -36.46
CA GLY A 29 9.01 40.58 -35.39
C GLY A 29 8.16 39.52 -34.67
N VAL A 30 7.57 38.60 -35.43
CA VAL A 30 6.76 37.51 -34.86
C VAL A 30 7.62 36.53 -34.06
N PHE A 31 8.81 36.19 -34.55
CA PHE A 31 9.74 35.32 -33.81
C PHE A 31 10.31 36.02 -32.56
N ALA A 32 10.62 37.30 -32.62
CA ALA A 32 11.08 38.08 -31.46
C ALA A 32 9.98 38.20 -30.40
N PHE A 33 8.72 38.44 -30.82
CA PHE A 33 7.58 38.49 -29.89
C PHE A 33 7.25 37.13 -29.28
N ALA A 34 7.27 36.06 -30.07
CA ALA A 34 7.09 34.69 -29.57
C ALA A 34 8.22 34.27 -28.60
N GLY A 35 9.47 34.64 -28.89
CA GLY A 35 10.60 34.44 -28.00
C GLY A 35 10.46 35.21 -26.69
N LEU A 36 10.03 36.47 -26.73
CA LEU A 36 9.77 37.28 -25.53
C LEU A 36 8.62 36.72 -24.71
N CYS A 37 7.55 36.21 -25.30
CA CYS A 37 6.44 35.56 -24.61
C CYS A 37 6.89 34.23 -23.99
N PHE A 38 7.71 33.45 -24.69
CA PHE A 38 8.24 32.18 -24.17
C PHE A 38 9.21 32.42 -23.00
N PHE A 39 10.12 33.37 -23.12
CA PHE A 39 11.02 33.75 -22.00
C PHE A 39 10.26 34.35 -20.83
N GLY A 40 9.26 35.19 -21.07
CA GLY A 40 8.40 35.74 -20.03
C GLY A 40 7.62 34.63 -19.28
N THR A 41 7.12 33.64 -20.00
CA THR A 41 6.43 32.47 -19.36
C THR A 41 7.39 31.59 -18.59
N LEU A 42 8.62 31.39 -19.10
CA LEU A 42 9.65 30.62 -18.38
C LEU A 42 10.04 31.32 -17.07
N MET A 43 10.29 32.64 -17.11
CA MET A 43 10.60 33.42 -15.91
C MET A 43 9.46 33.50 -14.91
N LEU A 44 8.21 33.49 -15.36
CA LEU A 44 7.03 33.42 -14.47
C LEU A 44 6.87 32.05 -13.84
N VAL A 45 7.22 30.97 -14.54
CA VAL A 45 7.20 29.62 -14.01
C VAL A 45 8.33 29.41 -13.00
N GLU A 46 9.55 29.88 -13.27
CA GLU A 46 10.66 29.82 -12.32
C GLU A 46 10.38 30.64 -11.04
N ASN A 47 9.88 31.85 -11.17
CA ASN A 47 9.52 32.68 -10.02
C ASN A 47 8.31 32.10 -9.24
N SER A 48 7.37 31.43 -9.91
CA SER A 48 6.26 30.80 -9.20
C SER A 48 6.68 29.50 -8.49
N THR A 49 7.65 28.76 -8.99
CA THR A 49 8.22 27.60 -8.30
C THR A 49 9.08 28.02 -7.10
N GLU A 50 9.85 29.10 -7.19
CA GLU A 50 10.56 29.66 -6.03
C GLU A 50 9.58 30.26 -4.99
N LEU A 51 8.52 30.93 -5.43
CA LEU A 51 7.49 31.47 -4.53
C LEU A 51 6.69 30.35 -3.84
N LEU A 52 6.42 29.24 -4.53
CA LEU A 52 5.82 28.04 -3.94
C LEU A 52 6.78 27.28 -3.02
N ALA A 53 8.08 27.31 -3.30
CA ALA A 53 9.10 26.75 -2.42
C ALA A 53 9.33 27.62 -1.17
N GLN A 54 9.07 28.91 -1.23
CA GLN A 54 9.16 29.85 -0.11
C GLN A 54 7.85 29.97 0.69
N THR A 55 6.75 29.42 0.22
CA THR A 55 5.59 29.16 1.09
C THR A 55 5.96 27.98 1.98
N VAL A 56 6.83 28.20 2.94
CA VAL A 56 7.00 27.31 4.07
C VAL A 56 5.62 27.19 4.67
N LEU A 57 4.94 26.07 4.37
CA LEU A 57 3.76 25.69 5.12
C LEU A 57 4.18 25.82 6.58
N PRO A 58 3.45 26.57 7.41
CA PRO A 58 3.81 26.70 8.81
C PRO A 58 4.08 25.28 9.31
N VAL A 59 5.30 25.06 9.84
CA VAL A 59 5.62 23.82 10.52
C VAL A 59 4.49 23.64 11.51
N ARG A 60 3.57 22.73 11.21
CA ARG A 60 2.50 22.41 12.15
C ARG A 60 3.21 22.02 13.42
N GLU A 61 2.96 22.76 14.48
CA GLU A 61 3.36 22.37 15.81
C GLU A 61 3.17 20.87 15.94
N PRO A 62 4.17 20.13 16.43
CA PRO A 62 4.06 18.68 16.59
C PRO A 62 2.72 18.38 17.28
N CYS A 63 2.06 17.31 16.89
CA CYS A 63 0.74 16.88 17.43
C CYS A 63 0.68 16.81 18.98
N MET A 64 1.81 17.00 19.64
CA MET A 64 1.95 17.09 21.10
C MET A 64 1.27 18.32 21.71
N ALA A 65 0.93 19.34 20.92
CA ALA A 65 0.14 20.50 21.37
C ALA A 65 -1.37 20.15 21.56
N TRP A 66 -1.83 19.07 20.96
CA TRP A 66 -3.18 18.56 21.20
C TRP A 66 -3.11 17.63 22.41
N GLY A 67 -3.85 17.92 23.45
CA GLY A 67 -3.93 17.05 24.63
C GLY A 67 -4.16 15.57 24.26
N LYS A 68 -3.85 14.65 25.17
CA LYS A 68 -4.09 13.22 24.94
C LYS A 68 -5.54 13.00 24.52
N ASN A 69 -5.75 12.37 23.36
CA ASN A 69 -7.07 11.94 22.94
C ASN A 69 -7.62 10.92 23.94
N ASN A 70 -8.89 11.03 24.26
CA ASN A 70 -9.57 9.96 24.98
C ASN A 70 -9.70 8.76 24.05
N PRO A 71 -9.35 7.55 24.50
CA PRO A 71 -9.56 6.35 23.71
C PRO A 71 -11.02 6.18 23.33
N VAL A 72 -11.28 5.77 22.08
CA VAL A 72 -12.62 5.41 21.62
C VAL A 72 -12.72 3.89 21.60
N GLY A 73 -13.69 3.32 22.32
CA GLY A 73 -13.87 1.89 22.44
C GLY A 73 -12.96 1.22 23.49
N GLU A 74 -13.03 -0.09 23.56
CA GLU A 74 -12.25 -0.92 24.47
C GLU A 74 -11.08 -1.57 23.75
N ALA A 75 -9.92 -1.55 24.37
CA ALA A 75 -8.74 -2.26 23.87
C ALA A 75 -8.97 -3.76 23.90
N LYS A 76 -8.74 -4.43 22.77
CA LYS A 76 -8.86 -5.88 22.62
C LYS A 76 -7.50 -6.48 22.25
N GLY A 77 -7.37 -7.78 22.35
CA GLY A 77 -6.16 -8.53 22.01
C GLY A 77 -5.73 -9.42 23.17
N ILE A 78 -4.75 -10.29 22.92
CA ILE A 78 -4.22 -11.23 23.93
C ILE A 78 -3.70 -10.49 25.19
N TYR A 79 -3.19 -9.29 24.99
CA TYR A 79 -2.88 -8.30 26.03
C TYR A 79 -3.50 -6.96 25.62
N PRO A 80 -4.67 -6.60 26.15
CA PRO A 80 -5.37 -5.39 25.75
C PRO A 80 -4.49 -4.14 25.84
N GLY A 81 -4.46 -3.35 24.76
CA GLY A 81 -3.67 -2.14 24.68
C GLY A 81 -2.18 -2.32 24.38
N ARG A 82 -1.68 -3.55 24.26
CA ARG A 82 -0.29 -3.80 23.88
C ARG A 82 -0.08 -3.49 22.40
N VAL A 83 0.88 -2.60 22.12
CA VAL A 83 1.41 -2.32 20.80
C VAL A 83 2.88 -2.70 20.79
N VAL A 84 3.33 -3.38 19.75
CA VAL A 84 4.72 -3.80 19.58
C VAL A 84 5.35 -3.00 18.45
N TRP A 85 6.53 -2.48 18.70
CA TRP A 85 7.38 -1.84 17.73
C TRP A 85 8.70 -2.58 17.66
N THR A 86 9.05 -3.10 16.48
CA THR A 86 10.35 -3.73 16.22
C THR A 86 11.09 -2.95 15.16
N HIS A 87 12.40 -2.81 15.31
CA HIS A 87 13.24 -2.04 14.41
C HIS A 87 14.58 -2.75 14.19
N ALA A 88 14.96 -2.93 12.93
CA ALA A 88 16.25 -3.44 12.50
C ALA A 88 16.87 -2.44 11.51
N PRO A 89 17.80 -1.57 11.93
CA PRO A 89 18.36 -0.50 11.09
C PRO A 89 19.01 -0.99 9.79
N GLY A 90 19.56 -2.21 9.79
CA GLY A 90 20.21 -2.82 8.62
C GLY A 90 19.28 -3.62 7.70
N ALA A 91 17.99 -3.73 8.04
CA ALA A 91 17.06 -4.58 7.27
C ALA A 91 16.79 -4.07 5.85
N ALA A 92 16.91 -2.77 5.61
CA ALA A 92 16.79 -2.15 4.30
C ALA A 92 17.76 -0.97 4.17
N THR A 93 18.46 -0.89 3.02
CA THR A 93 19.51 0.11 2.76
C THR A 93 19.30 0.87 1.45
N TRP A 94 18.11 0.80 0.87
CA TRP A 94 17.82 1.44 -0.41
C TRP A 94 17.92 2.95 -0.38
N GLU A 95 18.57 3.51 -1.40
CA GLU A 95 18.59 4.94 -1.67
C GLU A 95 17.83 5.25 -2.97
N LYS A 96 17.08 6.34 -2.96
CA LYS A 96 16.26 6.75 -4.10
C LYS A 96 17.11 6.95 -5.35
N GLY A 97 16.68 6.33 -6.46
CA GLY A 97 17.33 6.44 -7.76
C GLY A 97 18.22 5.25 -8.12
N ASP A 98 18.38 4.27 -7.24
CA ASP A 98 19.15 3.05 -7.51
C ASP A 98 18.25 1.81 -7.49
N GLY A 99 17.57 1.56 -8.61
CA GLY A 99 16.63 0.46 -8.76
C GLY A 99 15.40 0.56 -7.86
N PHE A 100 14.75 -0.56 -7.61
CA PHE A 100 13.55 -0.61 -6.80
C PHE A 100 13.87 -0.90 -5.33
N TRP A 101 13.15 -0.25 -4.43
CA TRP A 101 13.32 -0.37 -2.97
C TRP A 101 13.14 -1.81 -2.44
N PHE A 102 12.43 -2.67 -3.16
CA PHE A 102 12.12 -4.06 -2.77
C PHE A 102 13.11 -5.09 -3.31
N GLU A 103 14.14 -4.69 -4.04
CA GLU A 103 15.15 -5.63 -4.56
C GLU A 103 15.96 -6.29 -3.43
N ASP A 104 16.35 -7.55 -3.63
CA ASP A 104 17.09 -8.34 -2.64
C ASP A 104 18.44 -7.72 -2.25
N ARG A 105 19.08 -6.96 -3.16
CA ARG A 105 20.34 -6.26 -2.86
C ARG A 105 20.20 -5.16 -1.81
N TRP A 106 18.97 -4.67 -1.59
CA TRP A 106 18.68 -3.60 -0.64
C TRP A 106 18.01 -4.09 0.64
N ASN A 107 17.57 -5.34 0.68
CA ASN A 107 16.80 -5.88 1.77
C ASN A 107 17.43 -7.18 2.29
N ASN A 108 17.55 -7.28 3.60
CA ASN A 108 18.02 -8.47 4.26
C ASN A 108 16.82 -9.34 4.70
N GLN A 109 16.66 -10.51 4.06
CA GLN A 109 15.57 -11.42 4.40
C GLN A 109 15.66 -11.96 5.82
N ALA A 110 16.87 -12.23 6.33
CA ALA A 110 17.04 -12.72 7.70
C ALA A 110 16.59 -11.68 8.75
N ASP A 111 16.81 -10.40 8.46
CA ASP A 111 16.34 -9.31 9.33
C ASP A 111 14.82 -9.16 9.23
N ALA A 112 14.20 -9.36 8.05
CA ALA A 112 12.75 -9.39 7.91
C ALA A 112 12.11 -10.54 8.71
N ASP A 113 12.69 -11.74 8.63
CA ASP A 113 12.27 -12.91 9.42
C ASP A 113 12.41 -12.62 10.92
N TRP A 114 13.53 -12.03 11.34
CA TRP A 114 13.76 -11.66 12.73
C TRP A 114 12.77 -10.59 13.22
N LEU A 115 12.47 -9.55 12.43
CA LEU A 115 11.50 -8.51 12.76
C LEU A 115 10.12 -9.11 13.05
N LEU A 116 9.66 -10.03 12.21
CA LEU A 116 8.38 -10.71 12.41
C LEU A 116 8.40 -11.60 13.65
N ASN A 117 9.45 -12.41 13.82
CA ASN A 117 9.60 -13.28 14.99
C ASN A 117 9.56 -12.45 16.28
N GLN A 118 10.39 -11.39 16.40
CA GLN A 118 10.42 -10.54 17.58
C GLN A 118 9.08 -9.85 17.84
N SER A 119 8.36 -9.46 16.79
CA SER A 119 7.03 -8.87 16.91
C SER A 119 6.04 -9.85 17.51
N LEU A 120 6.02 -11.09 17.02
CA LEU A 120 5.13 -12.15 17.54
C LEU A 120 5.45 -12.52 18.99
N LEU A 121 6.73 -12.71 19.32
CA LEU A 121 7.17 -13.05 20.67
C LEU A 121 6.83 -11.92 21.65
N SER A 122 7.11 -10.67 21.29
CA SER A 122 6.81 -9.50 22.12
C SER A 122 5.31 -9.28 22.30
N LEU A 123 4.51 -9.50 21.22
CA LEU A 123 3.06 -9.34 21.26
C LEU A 123 2.41 -10.35 22.20
N THR A 124 2.88 -11.61 22.14
CA THR A 124 2.29 -12.72 22.88
C THR A 124 2.92 -12.97 24.25
N GLY A 125 4.11 -12.42 24.50
CA GLY A 125 4.91 -12.71 25.70
C GLY A 125 5.53 -14.12 25.70
N GLU A 126 5.48 -14.81 24.56
CA GLU A 126 5.99 -16.16 24.42
C GLU A 126 7.49 -16.17 24.06
N LYS A 127 8.14 -17.31 24.28
CA LYS A 127 9.57 -17.49 24.00
C LYS A 127 9.86 -18.25 22.70
N LYS A 128 8.84 -18.84 22.10
CA LYS A 128 8.95 -19.63 20.86
C LYS A 128 7.82 -19.27 19.92
N GLU A 129 8.14 -19.10 18.65
CA GLU A 129 7.21 -18.68 17.61
C GLU A 129 6.01 -19.62 17.46
N LYS A 130 6.26 -20.92 17.47
CA LYS A 130 5.20 -21.96 17.48
C LYS A 130 4.21 -21.78 18.65
N VAL A 131 4.69 -21.39 19.83
CA VAL A 131 3.82 -21.14 20.98
C VAL A 131 3.08 -19.83 20.83
N ALA A 132 3.73 -18.81 20.28
CA ALA A 132 3.10 -17.52 20.00
C ALA A 132 1.91 -17.67 19.04
N TRP A 133 2.07 -18.38 17.93
CA TRP A 133 0.95 -18.70 17.02
C TRP A 133 -0.16 -19.47 17.72
N LYS A 134 0.19 -20.49 18.47
CA LYS A 134 -0.81 -21.26 19.25
C LYS A 134 -1.61 -20.37 20.19
N SER A 135 -0.94 -19.44 20.89
CA SER A 135 -1.58 -18.50 21.82
C SER A 135 -2.51 -17.53 21.10
N LEU A 136 -2.10 -17.01 19.92
CA LEU A 136 -2.94 -16.13 19.09
C LEU A 136 -4.19 -16.85 18.57
N PHE A 137 -4.05 -18.05 18.00
CA PHE A 137 -5.19 -18.83 17.54
C PHE A 137 -6.13 -19.22 18.68
N LEU A 138 -5.59 -19.59 19.82
CA LEU A 138 -6.37 -19.92 21.02
C LEU A 138 -7.19 -18.70 21.46
N TYR A 139 -6.55 -17.54 21.61
CA TYR A 139 -7.21 -16.31 21.99
C TYR A 139 -8.31 -15.94 20.99
N PHE A 140 -8.01 -15.94 19.69
CA PHE A 140 -8.97 -15.63 18.64
C PHE A 140 -10.20 -16.54 18.71
N ASN A 141 -9.99 -17.85 18.78
CA ASN A 141 -11.08 -18.82 18.82
C ASN A 141 -11.96 -18.66 20.07
N GLN A 142 -11.37 -18.39 21.22
CA GLN A 142 -12.12 -18.10 22.45
C GLN A 142 -13.00 -16.86 22.30
N GLN A 143 -12.46 -15.76 21.72
CA GLN A 143 -13.20 -14.51 21.53
C GLN A 143 -14.34 -14.63 20.52
N HIS A 144 -14.27 -15.58 19.59
CA HIS A 144 -15.27 -15.82 18.57
C HIS A 144 -16.18 -17.03 18.87
N GLY A 145 -16.24 -17.49 20.12
CA GLY A 145 -17.11 -18.58 20.53
C GLY A 145 -16.76 -19.96 19.97
N ARG A 146 -15.53 -20.11 19.41
CA ARG A 146 -15.06 -21.37 18.83
C ARG A 146 -14.40 -22.31 19.87
N GLY A 147 -14.44 -21.94 21.15
CA GLY A 147 -13.86 -22.69 22.26
C GLY A 147 -12.35 -22.50 22.44
N LYS A 148 -11.81 -23.19 23.47
CA LYS A 148 -10.36 -23.17 23.78
C LYS A 148 -9.57 -24.08 22.84
N ARG A 149 -9.34 -23.68 21.62
CA ARG A 149 -8.58 -24.45 20.64
C ARG A 149 -7.64 -23.57 19.80
N GLY A 150 -6.52 -24.13 19.37
CA GLY A 150 -5.64 -23.53 18.38
C GLY A 150 -6.17 -23.68 16.95
N TYR A 151 -5.30 -23.43 15.97
CA TYR A 151 -5.57 -23.71 14.56
C TYR A 151 -5.90 -25.19 14.34
N LYS A 152 -6.89 -25.46 13.51
CA LYS A 152 -7.28 -26.81 13.09
C LYS A 152 -7.01 -26.98 11.60
N LYS A 153 -6.37 -28.09 11.23
CA LYS A 153 -6.08 -28.41 9.84
C LYS A 153 -7.35 -28.32 8.97
N GLY A 154 -7.25 -27.59 7.87
CA GLY A 154 -8.34 -27.30 6.96
C GLY A 154 -9.01 -25.93 7.17
N GLU A 155 -8.72 -25.24 8.27
CA GLU A 155 -9.14 -23.84 8.43
C GLU A 155 -8.33 -22.93 7.52
N ARG A 156 -9.00 -21.92 6.94
CA ARG A 156 -8.42 -21.03 5.95
C ARG A 156 -7.94 -19.73 6.58
N ILE A 157 -6.77 -19.25 6.13
CA ILE A 157 -6.21 -17.97 6.53
C ILE A 157 -6.16 -17.06 5.32
N ALA A 158 -6.79 -15.89 5.42
CA ALA A 158 -6.63 -14.82 4.44
C ALA A 158 -5.69 -13.75 4.98
N ILE A 159 -4.67 -13.39 4.22
CA ILE A 159 -3.71 -12.32 4.54
C ILE A 159 -4.00 -11.14 3.62
N LYS A 160 -4.63 -10.09 4.16
CA LYS A 160 -4.84 -8.85 3.42
C LYS A 160 -3.54 -8.05 3.44
N ILE A 161 -2.95 -7.88 2.27
CA ILE A 161 -1.80 -7.00 2.03
C ILE A 161 -2.26 -5.66 1.46
N ASN A 162 -1.39 -4.64 1.47
CA ASN A 162 -1.69 -3.35 0.86
C ASN A 162 -0.85 -3.15 -0.40
N GLN A 163 -1.49 -3.21 -1.55
CA GLN A 163 -0.92 -2.84 -2.83
C GLN A 163 -1.42 -1.46 -3.27
N ASN A 164 -0.55 -0.67 -3.90
CA ASN A 164 -0.92 0.60 -4.51
C ASN A 164 -0.88 0.54 -6.04
N ASN A 165 -0.37 -0.56 -6.60
CA ASN A 165 -0.29 -0.76 -8.05
C ASN A 165 -1.69 -0.94 -8.65
N THR A 166 -2.05 -0.05 -9.58
CA THR A 166 -3.36 0.01 -10.22
C THR A 166 -3.36 -0.35 -11.70
N PHE A 167 -2.18 -0.64 -12.29
CA PHE A 167 -2.06 -0.73 -13.74
C PHE A 167 -1.77 -2.14 -14.26
N SER A 168 -0.92 -2.89 -13.58
CA SER A 168 -0.51 -4.22 -14.03
C SER A 168 0.18 -5.01 -12.91
N HIS A 169 0.60 -6.24 -13.19
CA HIS A 169 1.44 -7.04 -12.29
C HIS A 169 2.92 -6.64 -12.33
N GLU A 170 3.32 -5.79 -13.26
CA GLU A 170 4.72 -5.35 -13.38
C GLU A 170 5.16 -4.56 -12.15
N ASP A 171 6.44 -4.67 -11.86
CA ASP A 171 7.07 -3.97 -10.76
C ASP A 171 7.12 -2.45 -11.01
N CYS A 172 6.92 -1.67 -9.97
CA CYS A 172 6.88 -0.23 -10.05
C CYS A 172 7.39 0.41 -8.73
N GLU A 173 7.72 1.70 -8.78
CA GLU A 173 8.22 2.45 -7.61
C GLU A 173 7.15 2.72 -6.53
N GLN A 174 5.91 2.32 -6.74
CA GLN A 174 4.86 2.54 -5.75
C GLN A 174 5.16 1.79 -4.45
N LEU A 175 4.72 2.37 -3.36
CA LEU A 175 4.88 1.76 -2.04
C LEU A 175 3.85 0.64 -1.86
N ASN A 176 4.24 -0.57 -2.22
CA ASN A 176 3.46 -1.79 -2.11
C ASN A 176 3.85 -2.59 -0.85
N ALA A 177 3.11 -3.66 -0.54
CA ALA A 177 3.51 -4.59 0.51
C ALA A 177 4.92 -5.15 0.25
N SER A 178 5.73 -5.24 1.29
CA SER A 178 7.10 -5.75 1.18
C SER A 178 7.12 -7.24 0.82
N PRO A 179 7.80 -7.64 -0.27
CA PRO A 179 8.01 -9.05 -0.57
C PRO A 179 8.70 -9.81 0.57
N HIS A 180 9.68 -9.18 1.23
CA HIS A 180 10.47 -9.77 2.31
C HIS A 180 9.65 -10.01 3.58
N LEU A 181 8.85 -9.03 4.01
CA LEU A 181 7.98 -9.19 5.17
C LEU A 181 6.82 -10.14 4.88
N THR A 182 6.30 -10.16 3.65
CA THR A 182 5.26 -11.13 3.26
C THR A 182 5.82 -12.55 3.28
N LEU A 183 7.02 -12.76 2.75
CA LEU A 183 7.70 -14.06 2.83
C LEU A 183 7.98 -14.47 4.27
N ALA A 184 8.45 -13.54 5.12
CA ALA A 184 8.66 -13.80 6.54
C ALA A 184 7.38 -14.29 7.23
N LEU A 185 6.23 -13.66 6.95
CA LEU A 185 4.94 -14.07 7.49
C LEU A 185 4.53 -15.46 7.01
N LEU A 186 4.73 -15.78 5.73
CA LEU A 186 4.45 -17.11 5.18
C LEU A 186 5.33 -18.18 5.83
N ARG A 187 6.64 -17.94 5.97
CA ARG A 187 7.58 -18.83 6.69
C ARG A 187 7.10 -19.11 8.11
N SER A 188 6.75 -18.07 8.82
CA SER A 188 6.29 -18.13 10.19
C SER A 188 4.99 -18.94 10.33
N LEU A 189 4.00 -18.67 9.47
CA LEU A 189 2.72 -19.40 9.50
C LEU A 189 2.88 -20.87 9.14
N VAL A 190 3.65 -21.17 8.10
CA VAL A 190 3.79 -22.56 7.63
C VAL A 190 4.68 -23.36 8.55
N ASN A 191 5.87 -22.85 8.87
CA ASN A 191 6.88 -23.62 9.60
C ASN A 191 6.60 -23.68 11.11
N ASP A 192 6.13 -22.58 11.71
CA ASP A 192 5.89 -22.46 13.14
C ASP A 192 4.40 -22.50 13.52
N GLY A 193 3.55 -21.84 12.74
CA GLY A 193 2.10 -21.88 12.92
C GLY A 193 1.48 -23.22 12.56
N GLY A 194 2.18 -24.05 11.75
CA GLY A 194 1.72 -25.35 11.30
C GLY A 194 0.54 -25.27 10.33
N VAL A 195 0.42 -24.18 9.59
CA VAL A 195 -0.65 -23.95 8.60
C VAL A 195 -0.18 -24.47 7.25
N PRO A 196 -0.87 -25.44 6.63
CA PRO A 196 -0.53 -25.85 5.27
C PRO A 196 -0.62 -24.67 4.29
N GLN A 197 0.34 -24.53 3.38
CA GLN A 197 0.38 -23.41 2.45
C GLN A 197 -0.87 -23.31 1.57
N GLU A 198 -1.52 -24.42 1.27
CA GLU A 198 -2.76 -24.52 0.48
C GLU A 198 -3.98 -23.92 1.22
N GLN A 199 -3.86 -23.66 2.52
CA GLN A 199 -4.88 -23.03 3.35
C GLN A 199 -4.64 -21.52 3.51
N ILE A 200 -3.61 -20.96 2.84
CA ILE A 200 -3.25 -19.57 2.94
C ILE A 200 -3.58 -18.85 1.63
N THR A 201 -4.29 -17.75 1.73
CA THR A 201 -4.55 -16.81 0.62
C THR A 201 -3.93 -15.46 0.95
N VAL A 202 -2.98 -15.00 0.13
CA VAL A 202 -2.45 -13.62 0.16
C VAL A 202 -3.25 -12.81 -0.84
N PHE A 203 -3.87 -11.69 -0.42
CA PHE A 203 -4.75 -10.95 -1.32
C PHE A 203 -4.71 -9.44 -1.18
N ASP A 204 -4.94 -8.77 -2.31
CA ASP A 204 -5.47 -7.41 -2.41
C ASP A 204 -6.55 -7.36 -3.48
N ALA A 205 -7.80 -7.38 -3.07
CA ALA A 205 -8.94 -7.53 -3.99
C ALA A 205 -9.14 -6.32 -4.93
N SER A 206 -8.47 -5.20 -4.70
CA SER A 206 -8.66 -3.96 -5.47
C SER A 206 -7.45 -3.51 -6.28
N ARG A 207 -6.33 -4.20 -6.17
CA ARG A 207 -5.05 -3.83 -6.78
C ARG A 207 -4.37 -5.05 -7.39
N PHE A 208 -3.25 -4.84 -8.08
CA PHE A 208 -2.44 -5.89 -8.65
C PHE A 208 -1.34 -6.32 -7.67
N ILE A 209 -1.17 -7.61 -7.46
CA ILE A 209 -0.01 -8.16 -6.75
C ILE A 209 1.20 -8.10 -7.69
N THR A 210 2.22 -7.33 -7.31
CA THR A 210 3.43 -7.12 -8.11
C THR A 210 4.20 -8.40 -8.37
N LYS A 211 4.97 -8.40 -9.47
CA LYS A 211 5.81 -9.53 -9.87
C LYS A 211 6.83 -9.91 -8.79
N ALA A 212 7.52 -8.93 -8.22
CA ALA A 212 8.52 -9.17 -7.19
C ALA A 212 7.94 -9.86 -5.94
N LEU A 213 6.76 -9.45 -5.48
CA LEU A 213 6.12 -10.10 -4.33
C LEU A 213 5.71 -11.53 -4.66
N TYR A 214 5.05 -11.71 -5.81
CA TYR A 214 4.61 -13.04 -6.23
C TYR A 214 5.77 -13.99 -6.41
N ASP A 215 6.76 -13.64 -7.22
CA ASP A 215 7.88 -14.51 -7.55
C ASP A 215 8.64 -14.91 -6.29
N LYS A 216 8.95 -13.96 -5.41
CA LYS A 216 9.67 -14.22 -4.16
C LYS A 216 8.92 -15.18 -3.25
N CYS A 217 7.64 -14.95 -3.04
CA CYS A 217 6.84 -15.76 -2.11
C CYS A 217 6.45 -17.11 -2.73
N HIS A 218 6.09 -17.14 -4.02
CA HIS A 218 5.69 -18.35 -4.74
C HIS A 218 6.87 -19.32 -4.93
N ALA A 219 8.09 -18.83 -5.07
CA ALA A 219 9.26 -19.68 -5.18
C ALA A 219 9.44 -20.62 -3.98
N GLU A 220 9.11 -20.16 -2.78
CA GLU A 220 9.22 -20.97 -1.55
C GLU A 220 7.89 -21.65 -1.18
N PHE A 221 6.77 -21.00 -1.45
CA PHE A 221 5.42 -21.49 -1.09
C PHE A 221 4.49 -21.53 -2.32
N PRO A 222 4.70 -22.48 -3.25
CA PRO A 222 3.92 -22.56 -4.49
C PRO A 222 2.45 -22.96 -4.27
N GLY A 223 2.09 -23.52 -3.13
CA GLY A 223 0.73 -23.88 -2.76
C GLY A 223 -0.10 -22.73 -2.18
N VAL A 224 0.51 -21.57 -1.88
CA VAL A 224 -0.22 -20.37 -1.43
C VAL A 224 -1.01 -19.80 -2.59
N VAL A 225 -2.27 -19.42 -2.33
CA VAL A 225 -3.12 -18.73 -3.32
C VAL A 225 -2.82 -17.24 -3.28
N TYR A 226 -2.46 -16.66 -4.42
CA TYR A 226 -2.30 -15.21 -4.59
C TYR A 226 -3.53 -14.70 -5.34
N LEU A 227 -4.28 -13.78 -4.74
CA LEU A 227 -5.54 -13.32 -5.27
C LEU A 227 -5.55 -11.79 -5.36
N ASP A 228 -5.89 -11.27 -6.53
CA ASP A 228 -5.91 -9.83 -6.79
C ASP A 228 -7.11 -9.38 -7.64
N ASN A 229 -7.13 -8.12 -8.07
CA ASN A 229 -8.26 -7.55 -8.80
C ASN A 229 -8.52 -8.24 -10.14
N GLU A 230 -7.47 -8.61 -10.90
CA GLU A 230 -7.58 -9.06 -12.28
C GLU A 230 -7.29 -10.55 -12.47
N GLY A 231 -6.47 -11.14 -11.63
CA GLY A 231 -5.94 -12.48 -11.85
C GLY A 231 -4.96 -12.57 -13.01
N GLY A 232 -4.61 -13.77 -13.41
CA GLY A 232 -3.59 -14.03 -14.44
C GLY A 232 -2.16 -14.00 -13.89
N ASN A 233 -1.20 -14.46 -14.70
CA ASN A 233 0.21 -14.56 -14.31
C ASN A 233 0.42 -15.28 -12.96
N GLY A 234 -0.32 -16.38 -12.74
CA GLY A 234 -0.28 -17.15 -11.49
C GLY A 234 -1.18 -16.62 -10.35
N ARG A 235 -1.83 -15.47 -10.52
CA ARG A 235 -2.79 -14.94 -9.54
C ARG A 235 -4.20 -15.36 -9.91
N THR A 236 -5.05 -15.46 -8.90
CA THR A 236 -6.48 -15.71 -9.04
C THR A 236 -7.23 -14.38 -9.00
N GLN A 237 -8.25 -14.22 -9.85
CA GLN A 237 -9.09 -13.03 -9.82
C GLN A 237 -10.01 -13.04 -8.59
N SER A 238 -10.12 -11.88 -7.93
CA SER A 238 -11.01 -11.68 -6.80
C SER A 238 -12.47 -11.79 -7.22
N THR A 239 -13.26 -12.48 -6.40
CA THR A 239 -14.72 -12.52 -6.48
C THR A 239 -15.32 -11.89 -5.24
N TYR A 240 -16.58 -11.44 -5.34
CA TYR A 240 -17.18 -10.60 -4.29
C TYR A 240 -18.63 -11.02 -4.01
N THR A 241 -19.03 -10.84 -2.76
CA THR A 241 -20.42 -10.99 -2.34
C THR A 241 -20.94 -9.66 -1.81
N ALA A 242 -21.99 -9.15 -2.44
CA ALA A 242 -22.73 -7.99 -1.93
C ALA A 242 -23.53 -8.37 -0.68
N ASP A 243 -23.81 -7.39 0.17
CA ASP A 243 -24.61 -7.58 1.41
C ASP A 243 -24.01 -8.62 2.39
N ALA A 244 -22.76 -9.00 2.24
CA ALA A 244 -22.11 -9.99 3.10
C ALA A 244 -22.05 -9.55 4.57
N ILE A 245 -21.91 -8.25 4.80
CA ILE A 245 -22.02 -7.62 6.13
C ILE A 245 -22.84 -6.34 6.01
N PRO A 246 -23.78 -6.09 6.93
CA PRO A 246 -24.55 -4.85 6.93
C PRO A 246 -23.66 -3.70 7.39
N TYR A 247 -23.38 -2.75 6.51
CA TYR A 247 -22.69 -1.52 6.82
C TYR A 247 -23.08 -0.44 5.83
N SER A 248 -23.01 0.83 6.26
CA SER A 248 -23.44 1.98 5.46
C SER A 248 -24.88 1.93 4.96
N ALA A 249 -25.29 2.93 4.18
CA ALA A 249 -26.68 3.05 3.72
C ALA A 249 -27.05 2.01 2.63
N ASP A 250 -26.08 1.42 1.96
CA ASP A 250 -26.28 0.51 0.83
C ASP A 250 -25.75 -0.91 1.05
N ASN A 251 -25.26 -1.22 2.23
CA ASN A 251 -24.62 -2.51 2.56
C ASN A 251 -23.49 -2.91 1.59
N GLY A 252 -22.76 -1.92 1.05
CA GLY A 252 -21.68 -2.14 0.12
C GLY A 252 -22.10 -2.42 -1.32
N ARG A 253 -23.35 -2.20 -1.71
CA ARG A 253 -23.85 -2.47 -3.08
C ARG A 253 -23.27 -1.55 -4.14
N LEU A 254 -22.93 -0.30 -3.79
CA LEU A 254 -22.27 0.63 -4.70
C LEU A 254 -20.83 0.23 -5.01
N ALA A 255 -20.21 -0.56 -4.13
CA ALA A 255 -18.96 -1.25 -4.39
C ALA A 255 -19.26 -2.70 -4.84
N ARG A 256 -18.22 -3.45 -5.19
CA ARG A 256 -18.37 -4.85 -5.61
C ARG A 256 -18.79 -5.81 -4.49
N GLY A 257 -18.95 -5.31 -3.27
CA GLY A 257 -19.15 -6.12 -2.07
C GLY A 257 -17.86 -6.47 -1.35
N LEU A 258 -17.91 -7.43 -0.45
CA LEU A 258 -16.74 -7.94 0.27
C LEU A 258 -16.08 -9.09 -0.49
N ALA A 259 -14.75 -9.12 -0.52
CA ALA A 259 -14.01 -10.19 -1.19
C ALA A 259 -14.31 -11.55 -0.57
N ASN A 260 -14.66 -12.54 -1.39
CA ASN A 260 -15.07 -13.87 -0.93
C ASN A 260 -13.99 -14.56 -0.12
N CYS A 261 -12.71 -14.41 -0.47
CA CYS A 261 -11.61 -14.99 0.30
C CYS A 261 -11.56 -14.49 1.76
N ALA A 262 -12.00 -13.25 2.01
CA ALA A 262 -12.09 -12.71 3.37
C ALA A 262 -13.34 -13.21 4.12
N ILE A 263 -14.47 -13.37 3.42
CA ILE A 263 -15.71 -13.92 3.99
C ILE A 263 -15.52 -15.39 4.39
N GLU A 264 -14.86 -16.14 3.55
CA GLU A 264 -14.68 -17.57 3.68
C GLU A 264 -13.53 -17.98 4.61
N ALA A 265 -12.67 -17.03 4.99
CA ALA A 265 -11.55 -17.31 5.85
C ALA A 265 -11.99 -17.54 7.31
N ASP A 266 -11.34 -18.50 7.95
CA ASP A 266 -11.49 -18.72 9.40
C ASP A 266 -10.72 -17.66 10.19
N TYR A 267 -9.61 -17.19 9.64
CA TYR A 267 -8.77 -16.15 10.22
C TYR A 267 -8.36 -15.12 9.16
N LEU A 268 -8.45 -13.86 9.53
CA LEU A 268 -7.98 -12.74 8.72
C LEU A 268 -6.75 -12.11 9.38
N ILE A 269 -5.64 -12.05 8.65
CA ILE A 269 -4.44 -11.31 9.04
C ILE A 269 -4.40 -10.02 8.21
N ASN A 270 -4.44 -8.90 8.90
CA ASN A 270 -4.37 -7.59 8.25
C ASN A 270 -2.92 -7.08 8.25
N MET A 271 -2.22 -7.27 7.14
CA MET A 271 -0.83 -6.84 6.93
C MET A 271 -0.78 -5.50 6.22
N ALA A 272 -1.18 -4.45 6.93
CA ALA A 272 -1.22 -3.09 6.39
C ALA A 272 0.17 -2.46 6.27
N LEU A 273 0.26 -1.41 5.46
CA LEU A 273 1.43 -0.53 5.41
C LEU A 273 1.27 0.65 6.37
N LEU A 274 2.32 0.93 7.13
CA LEU A 274 2.47 2.18 7.84
C LEU A 274 3.10 3.21 6.89
N LYS A 275 2.27 3.99 6.20
CA LYS A 275 2.72 4.99 5.22
C LYS A 275 1.91 6.27 5.30
N GLY A 276 2.47 7.36 4.77
CA GLY A 276 1.75 8.61 4.59
C GLY A 276 0.60 8.49 3.58
N HIS A 277 -0.43 9.32 3.73
CA HIS A 277 -1.57 9.42 2.83
C HIS A 277 -2.00 10.86 2.66
N GLY A 278 -2.08 11.35 1.40
CA GLY A 278 -2.33 12.75 1.11
C GLY A 278 -3.67 13.30 1.63
N GLY A 279 -4.70 12.47 1.67
CA GLY A 279 -6.03 12.88 2.13
C GLY A 279 -6.32 12.62 3.61
N GLN A 280 -5.56 11.74 4.27
CA GLN A 280 -5.89 11.23 5.61
C GLN A 280 -4.69 11.19 6.58
N GLY A 281 -3.57 11.78 6.19
CA GLY A 281 -2.35 11.81 6.99
C GLY A 281 -1.56 10.50 6.97
N GLY A 282 -2.15 9.39 7.30
CA GLY A 282 -1.50 8.08 7.31
C GLY A 282 -2.46 6.93 7.01
N THR A 283 -1.91 5.77 6.63
CA THR A 283 -2.66 4.52 6.47
C THR A 283 -2.21 3.50 7.50
N LEU A 284 -3.17 2.77 8.03
CA LEU A 284 -3.01 1.67 8.97
C LEU A 284 -4.03 0.57 8.63
N CYS A 285 -4.19 -0.39 9.52
CA CYS A 285 -5.08 -1.55 9.33
C CYS A 285 -6.53 -1.18 8.99
N ALA A 286 -7.06 -0.07 9.51
CA ALA A 286 -8.44 0.33 9.25
C ALA A 286 -8.70 0.80 7.81
N GLN A 287 -7.64 1.13 7.08
CA GLN A 287 -7.74 1.59 5.69
C GLN A 287 -7.27 0.51 4.68
N ASN A 288 -6.73 -0.60 5.15
CA ASN A 288 -6.21 -1.67 4.30
C ASN A 288 -7.33 -2.55 3.71
#